data_533de13e1f9d8f0bf8e0a0b73c58d1b8
#
_entry.id   533de13e1f9d8f0bf8e0a0b73c58d1b8
#
_cell.length_a   1.000
_cell.length_b   1.000
_cell.length_c   1.000
_cell.angle_alpha   90.00
_cell.angle_beta   90.00
_cell.angle_gamma   90.00
#
_symmetry.space_group_name_H-M   'P 1'
#
loop_
_entity.id
_entity.type
_entity.pdbx_description
1 polymer ?
#
loop_
_entity_poly.entity_id
_entity_poly.type
_entity_poly.pdbx_seq_one_letter_code
_entity_poly.pdbx_strand_id
1 'polypeptide(L)'
;LVINYRHGVADRLGIGYETLSKINPGLIYCRITGFGVHSAAATLPATDPMMQAYSGLMVAGGKVDEAGLPESVSATAIADYTAGFGSAIAICAALYARRDTGRGQLIDSSLLRSALSVQDTNVMREPVYDATQRDPMVAALEAIRTSGGTYREMVEKRQGMRSSTMSLRFYSGAYQATDGVIMLGALTPNSXXXXARSCTIPRWWRTSAATPPSATGRCRPPSSPRRSSRTSSSRT
;
A
#
# COMPACT_ATOMS: atom_id res chain seq x y z
N LEU A 1 -4.43 28.08 6.66
CA LEU A 1 -2.98 28.01 6.55
C LEU A 1 -2.54 26.55 6.59
N VAL A 2 -1.67 26.17 5.66
CA VAL A 2 -1.05 24.83 5.65
C VAL A 2 0.46 25.02 5.75
N ILE A 3 1.10 24.26 6.64
CA ILE A 3 2.56 24.29 6.80
C ILE A 3 3.11 22.88 6.91
N ASN A 4 4.35 22.69 6.46
CA ASN A 4 5.07 21.42 6.58
C ASN A 4 6.47 21.61 7.20
N TYR A 5 6.62 22.58 8.09
CA TYR A 5 7.87 22.77 8.82
C TYR A 5 8.05 21.71 9.91
N ARG A 6 9.32 21.47 10.27
CA ARG A 6 9.63 20.63 11.43
C ARG A 6 9.02 21.27 12.69
N HIS A 7 8.73 20.41 13.67
CA HIS A 7 8.14 20.84 14.94
C HIS A 7 8.95 21.98 15.58
N GLY A 8 8.26 23.02 16.04
CA GLY A 8 8.84 24.21 16.69
C GLY A 8 9.32 25.29 15.75
N VAL A 9 9.47 25.04 14.43
CA VAL A 9 9.96 26.06 13.50
C VAL A 9 8.91 27.20 13.33
N ALA A 10 7.65 26.83 13.14
CA ALA A 10 6.58 27.82 12.97
C ALA A 10 6.47 28.75 14.20
N ASP A 11 6.64 28.19 15.38
CA ASP A 11 6.56 28.96 16.63
C ASP A 11 7.70 29.97 16.72
N ARG A 12 8.92 29.57 16.38
CA ARG A 12 10.08 30.49 16.35
C ARG A 12 9.93 31.60 15.31
N LEU A 13 9.17 31.31 14.23
CA LEU A 13 8.91 32.32 13.18
C LEU A 13 7.71 33.22 13.53
N GLY A 14 7.04 33.00 14.65
CA GLY A 14 5.87 33.78 15.06
C GLY A 14 4.60 33.46 14.29
N ILE A 15 4.60 32.33 13.55
CA ILE A 15 3.43 31.89 12.76
C ILE A 15 2.84 30.60 13.29
N GLY A 16 3.10 30.28 14.56
CA GLY A 16 2.51 29.10 15.21
C GLY A 16 1.02 29.28 15.45
N TYR A 17 0.31 28.15 15.63
CA TYR A 17 -1.14 28.15 15.82
C TYR A 17 -1.57 29.02 17.01
N GLU A 18 -0.87 28.93 18.14
CA GLU A 18 -1.22 29.68 19.36
C GLU A 18 -1.14 31.20 19.15
N THR A 19 -0.25 31.66 18.26
CA THR A 19 -0.11 33.07 17.91
C THR A 19 -1.22 33.49 16.95
N LEU A 20 -1.37 32.74 15.86
CA LEU A 20 -2.27 33.15 14.77
C LEU A 20 -3.75 32.98 15.11
N SER A 21 -4.10 32.01 15.98
CA SER A 21 -5.50 31.78 16.38
C SER A 21 -6.01 32.93 17.27
N LYS A 22 -5.14 33.64 18.00
CA LYS A 22 -5.51 34.82 18.75
C LYS A 22 -5.87 36.01 17.85
N ILE A 23 -5.17 36.09 16.70
CA ILE A 23 -5.42 37.15 15.70
C ILE A 23 -6.69 36.80 14.89
N ASN A 24 -6.85 35.52 14.54
CA ASN A 24 -8.00 35.03 13.76
C ASN A 24 -8.57 33.75 14.41
N PRO A 25 -9.58 33.89 15.28
CA PRO A 25 -10.20 32.72 15.92
C PRO A 25 -10.89 31.76 14.96
N GLY A 26 -11.17 32.19 13.72
CA GLY A 26 -11.72 31.34 12.66
C GLY A 26 -10.66 30.61 11.84
N LEU A 27 -9.38 30.73 12.21
CA LEU A 27 -8.28 30.14 11.45
C LEU A 27 -8.29 28.61 11.50
N ILE A 28 -8.31 27.97 10.34
CA ILE A 28 -8.03 26.55 10.21
C ILE A 28 -6.54 26.44 9.88
N TYR A 29 -5.80 25.77 10.76
CA TYR A 29 -4.36 25.67 10.71
C TYR A 29 -3.99 24.20 10.58
N CYS A 30 -3.46 23.81 9.44
CA CYS A 30 -3.04 22.42 9.17
C CYS A 30 -1.51 22.33 9.23
N ARG A 31 -1.03 21.53 10.16
CA ARG A 31 0.38 21.29 10.39
C ARG A 31 0.71 19.85 9.97
N ILE A 32 1.63 19.69 9.01
CA ILE A 32 2.08 18.37 8.53
C ILE A 32 3.53 18.21 8.99
N THR A 33 3.81 17.18 9.80
CA THR A 33 5.17 16.92 10.30
C THR A 33 5.58 15.49 9.92
N GLY A 34 6.86 15.17 10.07
CA GLY A 34 7.35 13.82 9.75
C GLY A 34 6.79 12.76 10.70
N PHE A 35 7.10 12.90 11.97
CA PHE A 35 6.82 11.88 12.98
C PHE A 35 5.59 12.19 13.86
N GLY A 36 5.01 13.38 13.72
CA GLY A 36 3.95 13.86 14.63
C GLY A 36 4.55 14.61 15.83
N VAL A 37 3.81 15.59 16.34
CA VAL A 37 4.33 16.52 17.35
C VAL A 37 4.47 15.90 18.75
N HIS A 38 3.79 14.77 19.01
CA HIS A 38 3.86 14.07 20.29
C HIS A 38 4.84 12.90 20.28
N SER A 39 5.56 12.72 19.17
CA SER A 39 6.56 11.67 19.04
C SER A 39 7.88 12.05 19.69
N ALA A 40 8.62 11.07 20.24
CA ALA A 40 9.99 11.27 20.68
C ALA A 40 10.90 11.73 19.52
N ALA A 41 10.50 11.46 18.28
CA ALA A 41 11.22 11.87 17.07
C ALA A 41 10.67 13.18 16.45
N ALA A 42 9.85 13.96 17.16
CA ALA A 42 9.13 15.11 16.59
C ALA A 42 10.05 16.15 15.94
N THR A 43 11.29 16.29 16.44
CA THR A 43 12.24 17.28 15.93
C THR A 43 13.15 16.76 14.81
N LEU A 44 13.11 15.44 14.57
CA LEU A 44 13.97 14.86 13.53
C LEU A 44 13.48 15.24 12.12
N PRO A 45 14.39 15.40 11.17
CA PRO A 45 14.01 15.59 9.77
C PRO A 45 13.32 14.33 9.23
N ALA A 46 12.45 14.52 8.26
CA ALA A 46 11.71 13.42 7.66
C ALA A 46 11.47 13.69 6.19
N THR A 47 11.60 12.64 5.40
CA THR A 47 11.23 12.64 3.98
C THR A 47 10.38 11.40 3.72
N ASP A 48 9.70 11.37 2.58
CA ASP A 48 8.85 10.23 2.23
C ASP A 48 9.59 8.89 2.28
N PRO A 49 10.78 8.71 1.66
CA PRO A 49 11.48 7.41 1.76
C PRO A 49 11.85 7.03 3.19
N MET A 50 12.22 8.01 4.03
CA MET A 50 12.48 7.73 5.45
C MET A 50 11.21 7.20 6.14
N MET A 51 10.05 7.77 5.82
CA MET A 51 8.78 7.34 6.41
C MET A 51 8.35 5.97 5.88
N GLN A 52 8.62 5.66 4.61
CA GLN A 52 8.40 4.32 4.07
C GLN A 52 9.25 3.27 4.79
N ALA A 53 10.50 3.60 5.07
CA ALA A 53 11.41 2.70 5.81
C ALA A 53 10.94 2.55 7.27
N TYR A 54 10.72 3.68 7.94
CA TYR A 54 10.41 3.73 9.37
C TYR A 54 9.06 3.07 9.71
N SER A 55 8.08 3.19 8.82
CA SER A 55 6.76 2.59 9.00
C SER A 55 6.72 1.10 8.65
N GLY A 56 7.79 0.54 8.05
CA GLY A 56 7.82 -0.83 7.57
C GLY A 56 7.21 -1.03 6.19
N LEU A 57 6.82 0.03 5.52
CA LEU A 57 6.18 -0.05 4.20
C LEU A 57 7.11 -0.66 3.16
N MET A 58 8.42 -0.36 3.22
CA MET A 58 9.42 -0.97 2.33
C MET A 58 9.50 -2.49 2.54
N VAL A 59 9.51 -2.94 3.80
CA VAL A 59 9.50 -4.38 4.13
C VAL A 59 8.20 -5.02 3.63
N ALA A 60 7.08 -4.31 3.77
CA ALA A 60 5.78 -4.79 3.28
C ALA A 60 5.78 -4.93 1.75
N GLY A 61 6.44 -4.00 1.04
CA GLY A 61 6.62 -4.06 -0.42
C GLY A 61 7.52 -5.21 -0.86
N GLY A 62 8.55 -5.51 -0.07
CA GLY A 62 9.44 -6.64 -0.30
C GLY A 62 10.36 -6.50 -1.51
N LYS A 63 10.61 -5.28 -1.96
CA LYS A 63 11.54 -5.02 -3.06
C LYS A 63 12.97 -4.84 -2.51
N VAL A 64 13.91 -5.43 -3.20
CA VAL A 64 15.35 -5.27 -2.90
C VAL A 64 16.10 -4.99 -4.19
N ASP A 65 17.05 -4.09 -4.12
CA ASP A 65 17.93 -3.78 -5.26
C ASP A 65 19.01 -4.87 -5.43
N GLU A 66 19.91 -4.67 -6.40
CA GLU A 66 20.98 -5.63 -6.69
C GLU A 66 21.94 -5.82 -5.51
N ALA A 67 22.12 -4.77 -4.69
CA ALA A 67 22.97 -4.84 -3.50
C ALA A 67 22.25 -5.47 -2.29
N GLY A 68 20.95 -5.78 -2.40
CA GLY A 68 20.15 -6.34 -1.30
C GLY A 68 19.57 -5.31 -0.37
N LEU A 69 19.56 -4.02 -0.76
CA LEU A 69 19.03 -2.95 0.06
C LEU A 69 17.53 -2.72 -0.25
N PRO A 70 16.75 -2.20 0.71
CA PRO A 70 15.32 -1.97 0.47
C PRO A 70 15.08 -0.86 -0.53
N GLU A 71 14.13 -1.07 -1.44
CA GLU A 71 13.65 -0.06 -2.38
C GLU A 71 12.34 0.57 -1.90
N SER A 72 12.10 1.80 -2.32
CA SER A 72 10.81 2.46 -2.12
C SER A 72 9.68 1.67 -2.77
N VAL A 73 8.51 1.68 -2.13
CA VAL A 73 7.35 0.90 -2.58
C VAL A 73 6.83 1.36 -3.92
N SER A 74 6.93 2.66 -4.21
CA SER A 74 6.41 3.21 -5.45
C SER A 74 7.34 4.30 -5.98
N ALA A 75 7.16 4.62 -7.25
CA ALA A 75 7.88 5.73 -7.91
C ALA A 75 7.38 7.10 -7.45
N THR A 76 6.36 7.15 -6.60
CA THR A 76 5.79 8.39 -6.09
C THR A 76 5.91 8.44 -4.56
N ALA A 77 5.89 9.64 -4.00
CA ALA A 77 6.00 9.90 -2.56
C ALA A 77 4.68 9.54 -1.86
N ILE A 78 4.49 8.26 -1.55
CA ILE A 78 3.21 7.72 -1.07
C ILE A 78 2.83 8.29 0.30
N ALA A 79 3.79 8.49 1.22
CA ALA A 79 3.50 9.08 2.53
C ALA A 79 3.10 10.55 2.40
N ASP A 80 3.80 11.29 1.52
CA ASP A 80 3.49 12.69 1.26
C ASP A 80 2.09 12.86 0.66
N TYR A 81 1.78 12.09 -0.39
CA TYR A 81 0.46 12.16 -1.04
C TYR A 81 -0.66 11.76 -0.08
N THR A 82 -0.47 10.70 0.69
CA THR A 82 -1.49 10.26 1.65
C THR A 82 -1.69 11.32 2.74
N ALA A 83 -0.60 11.95 3.22
CA ALA A 83 -0.70 13.05 4.19
C ALA A 83 -1.43 14.25 3.58
N GLY A 84 -1.16 14.55 2.32
CA GLY A 84 -1.84 15.62 1.59
C GLY A 84 -3.35 15.37 1.47
N PHE A 85 -3.75 14.18 1.02
CA PHE A 85 -5.16 13.81 0.90
C PHE A 85 -5.86 13.81 2.25
N GLY A 86 -5.25 13.22 3.28
CA GLY A 86 -5.80 13.22 4.63
C GLY A 86 -5.96 14.63 5.18
N SER A 87 -4.97 15.48 4.94
CA SER A 87 -5.02 16.89 5.36
C SER A 87 -6.14 17.64 4.64
N ALA A 88 -6.32 17.40 3.34
CA ALA A 88 -7.39 18.05 2.57
C ALA A 88 -8.77 17.66 3.12
N ILE A 89 -8.99 16.37 3.41
CA ILE A 89 -10.24 15.88 4.00
C ILE A 89 -10.47 16.56 5.36
N ALA A 90 -9.43 16.62 6.21
CA ALA A 90 -9.53 17.23 7.53
C ALA A 90 -9.83 18.74 7.44
N ILE A 91 -9.22 19.43 6.46
CA ILE A 91 -9.49 20.85 6.23
C ILE A 91 -10.96 21.06 5.80
N CYS A 92 -11.48 20.22 4.90
CA CYS A 92 -12.89 20.30 4.48
C CYS A 92 -13.83 20.06 5.66
N ALA A 93 -13.53 19.08 6.51
CA ALA A 93 -14.32 18.82 7.72
C ALA A 93 -14.28 20.01 8.69
N ALA A 94 -13.09 20.62 8.88
CA ALA A 94 -12.93 21.79 9.74
C ALA A 94 -13.67 23.01 9.18
N LEU A 95 -13.67 23.20 7.86
CA LEU A 95 -14.45 24.27 7.21
C LEU A 95 -15.94 24.06 7.42
N TYR A 96 -16.41 22.81 7.31
CA TYR A 96 -17.82 22.49 7.55
C TYR A 96 -18.20 22.80 9.00
N ALA A 97 -17.41 22.33 9.97
CA ALA A 97 -17.66 22.57 11.40
C ALA A 97 -17.63 24.07 11.73
N ARG A 98 -16.76 24.84 11.06
CA ARG A 98 -16.65 26.29 11.29
C ARG A 98 -17.94 27.05 10.91
N ARG A 99 -18.73 26.54 9.97
CA ARG A 99 -20.01 27.16 9.60
C ARG A 99 -20.93 27.29 10.80
N ASP A 100 -20.95 26.27 11.67
CA ASP A 100 -21.85 26.21 12.81
C ASP A 100 -21.24 26.87 14.07
N THR A 101 -19.92 26.71 14.24
CA THR A 101 -19.22 27.16 15.44
C THR A 101 -18.64 28.57 15.34
N GLY A 102 -18.41 29.07 14.13
CA GLY A 102 -17.65 30.30 13.87
C GLY A 102 -16.16 30.18 14.17
N ARG A 103 -15.68 29.03 14.66
CA ARG A 103 -14.32 28.84 15.15
C ARG A 103 -13.52 27.95 14.23
N GLY A 104 -12.24 28.30 14.06
CA GLY A 104 -11.27 27.45 13.39
C GLY A 104 -10.72 26.40 14.33
N GLN A 105 -9.74 25.63 13.83
CA GLN A 105 -9.11 24.60 14.66
C GLN A 105 -7.74 24.21 14.11
N LEU A 106 -6.94 23.60 14.97
CA LEU A 106 -5.64 23.02 14.61
C LEU A 106 -5.86 21.60 14.08
N ILE A 107 -5.24 21.30 12.94
CA ILE A 107 -5.18 19.96 12.35
C ILE A 107 -3.74 19.50 12.40
N ASP A 108 -3.51 18.36 13.05
CA ASP A 108 -2.19 17.72 13.10
C ASP A 108 -2.16 16.48 12.22
N SER A 109 -1.32 16.55 11.20
CA SER A 109 -1.05 15.44 10.29
C SER A 109 0.43 15.04 10.39
N SER A 110 0.75 13.79 10.05
CA SER A 110 2.14 13.37 9.99
C SER A 110 2.36 12.33 8.89
N LEU A 111 3.52 12.39 8.27
CA LEU A 111 3.91 11.44 7.21
C LEU A 111 3.93 10.01 7.75
N LEU A 112 4.43 9.80 8.97
CA LEU A 112 4.47 8.47 9.57
C LEU A 112 3.07 7.89 9.76
N ARG A 113 2.13 8.68 10.31
CA ARG A 113 0.74 8.23 10.48
C ARG A 113 0.11 7.89 9.14
N SER A 114 0.40 8.70 8.12
CA SER A 114 -0.10 8.50 6.76
C SER A 114 0.47 7.22 6.13
N ALA A 115 1.77 6.97 6.29
CA ALA A 115 2.40 5.75 5.80
C ALA A 115 1.85 4.49 6.51
N LEU A 116 1.49 4.62 7.80
CA LEU A 116 0.86 3.51 8.53
C LEU A 116 -0.59 3.28 8.06
N SER A 117 -1.32 4.33 7.72
CA SER A 117 -2.74 4.21 7.35
C SER A 117 -2.97 3.46 6.03
N VAL A 118 -1.94 3.36 5.17
CA VAL A 118 -2.03 2.57 3.92
C VAL A 118 -1.54 1.13 4.10
N GLN A 119 -1.34 0.70 5.35
CA GLN A 119 -0.82 -0.64 5.69
C GLN A 119 -1.79 -1.41 6.59
N ASP A 120 -3.08 -1.34 6.32
CA ASP A 120 -4.13 -1.91 7.16
C ASP A 120 -3.81 -3.32 7.67
N THR A 121 -3.53 -4.25 6.77
CA THR A 121 -3.27 -5.66 7.11
C THR A 121 -1.96 -5.87 7.87
N ASN A 122 -1.01 -4.94 7.78
CA ASN A 122 0.27 -5.05 8.50
C ASN A 122 0.20 -4.42 9.89
N VAL A 123 -0.68 -3.43 10.07
CA VAL A 123 -0.76 -2.64 11.31
C VAL A 123 -1.90 -3.10 12.23
N MET A 124 -3.03 -3.52 11.65
CA MET A 124 -4.16 -4.00 12.44
C MET A 124 -3.81 -5.27 13.21
N ARG A 125 -4.27 -5.34 14.46
CA ARG A 125 -4.05 -6.49 15.33
C ARG A 125 -5.30 -7.36 15.36
N GLU A 126 -5.10 -8.69 15.24
CA GLU A 126 -6.16 -9.69 15.35
C GLU A 126 -5.58 -10.89 16.12
N PRO A 127 -6.14 -11.26 17.29
CA PRO A 127 -5.47 -12.20 18.19
C PRO A 127 -5.15 -13.56 17.59
N VAL A 128 -6.06 -14.16 16.81
CA VAL A 128 -5.83 -15.50 16.24
C VAL A 128 -4.77 -15.41 15.13
N TYR A 129 -4.89 -14.42 14.24
CA TYR A 129 -3.91 -14.20 13.17
C TYR A 129 -2.54 -13.84 13.75
N ASP A 130 -2.51 -13.00 14.79
CA ASP A 130 -1.24 -12.61 15.40
C ASP A 130 -0.54 -13.84 15.99
N ALA A 131 -1.23 -14.63 16.79
CA ALA A 131 -0.63 -15.83 17.44
C ALA A 131 -0.16 -16.87 16.42
N THR A 132 -0.89 -17.05 15.31
CA THR A 132 -0.60 -18.13 14.36
C THR A 132 0.29 -17.72 13.19
N GLN A 133 0.31 -16.44 12.82
CA GLN A 133 1.02 -15.97 11.63
C GLN A 133 2.01 -14.84 11.94
N ARG A 134 1.52 -13.76 12.56
CA ARG A 134 2.34 -12.55 12.71
C ARG A 134 3.48 -12.74 13.73
N ASP A 135 3.18 -13.22 14.92
CA ASP A 135 4.17 -13.33 15.98
C ASP A 135 5.27 -14.33 15.62
N PRO A 136 4.97 -15.52 15.06
CA PRO A 136 6.03 -16.40 14.55
C PRO A 136 6.86 -15.76 13.43
N MET A 137 6.23 -14.98 12.54
CA MET A 137 6.97 -14.27 11.49
C MET A 137 7.90 -13.21 12.08
N VAL A 138 7.41 -12.41 13.02
CA VAL A 138 8.22 -11.36 13.66
C VAL A 138 9.40 -12.00 14.40
N ALA A 139 9.16 -13.09 15.14
CA ALA A 139 10.23 -13.82 15.85
C ALA A 139 11.29 -14.36 14.87
N ALA A 140 10.87 -14.90 13.73
CA ALA A 140 11.78 -15.42 12.71
C ALA A 140 12.65 -14.29 12.09
N LEU A 141 12.04 -13.13 11.82
CA LEU A 141 12.78 -11.97 11.27
C LEU A 141 13.75 -11.42 12.30
N GLU A 142 13.35 -11.37 13.57
CA GLU A 142 14.20 -10.90 14.66
C GLU A 142 15.40 -11.83 14.88
N ALA A 143 15.18 -13.14 14.73
CA ALA A 143 16.29 -14.12 14.82
C ALA A 143 17.33 -13.87 13.73
N ILE A 144 16.89 -13.60 12.48
CA ILE A 144 17.80 -13.27 11.38
C ILE A 144 18.57 -11.98 11.71
N ARG A 145 17.85 -10.94 12.17
CA ARG A 145 18.47 -9.65 12.52
C ARG A 145 19.54 -9.83 13.61
N THR A 146 19.22 -10.59 14.65
CA THR A 146 20.10 -10.79 15.81
C THR A 146 21.36 -11.61 15.45
N SER A 147 21.22 -12.55 14.49
CA SER A 147 22.37 -13.33 14.03
C SER A 147 23.25 -12.59 13.00
N GLY A 148 22.92 -11.33 12.68
CA GLY A 148 23.67 -10.55 11.71
C GLY A 148 23.31 -10.85 10.25
N GLY A 149 22.14 -11.44 10.03
CA GLY A 149 21.66 -11.74 8.67
C GLY A 149 21.27 -10.49 7.89
N THR A 150 21.18 -10.63 6.60
CA THR A 150 20.96 -9.54 5.65
C THR A 150 19.46 -9.17 5.54
N TYR A 151 19.20 -7.96 5.04
CA TYR A 151 17.83 -7.53 4.74
C TYR A 151 17.20 -8.45 3.69
N ARG A 152 17.98 -8.89 2.69
CA ARG A 152 17.49 -9.82 1.64
C ARG A 152 16.97 -11.13 2.28
N GLU A 153 17.72 -11.70 3.19
CA GLU A 153 17.28 -12.91 3.92
C GLU A 153 15.98 -12.68 4.67
N MET A 154 15.83 -11.52 5.32
CA MET A 154 14.60 -11.18 6.02
C MET A 154 13.41 -11.09 5.05
N VAL A 155 13.59 -10.46 3.88
CA VAL A 155 12.53 -10.34 2.86
C VAL A 155 12.14 -11.72 2.32
N GLU A 156 13.12 -12.57 2.00
CA GLU A 156 12.89 -13.94 1.50
C GLU A 156 12.13 -14.76 2.55
N LYS A 157 12.56 -14.69 3.80
CA LYS A 157 11.89 -15.41 4.91
C LYS A 157 10.43 -14.95 5.04
N ARG A 158 10.21 -13.62 5.04
CA ARG A 158 8.85 -13.06 5.14
C ARG A 158 7.97 -13.49 3.98
N GLN A 159 8.51 -13.46 2.74
CA GLN A 159 7.77 -13.88 1.56
C GLN A 159 7.41 -15.37 1.61
N GLY A 160 8.35 -16.21 2.05
CA GLY A 160 8.12 -17.65 2.21
C GLY A 160 7.02 -17.96 3.22
N MET A 161 7.01 -17.25 4.34
CA MET A 161 5.97 -17.44 5.37
C MET A 161 4.61 -16.93 4.90
N ARG A 162 4.56 -15.82 4.16
CA ARG A 162 3.32 -15.28 3.58
C ARG A 162 2.74 -16.19 2.49
N SER A 163 3.59 -16.94 1.82
CA SER A 163 3.19 -17.84 0.74
C SER A 163 2.28 -18.97 1.21
N SER A 164 2.29 -19.31 2.52
CA SER A 164 1.44 -20.35 3.05
C SER A 164 -0.05 -19.98 3.11
N THR A 165 -0.38 -18.68 2.99
CA THR A 165 -1.77 -18.20 2.99
C THR A 165 -2.27 -18.01 1.54
N MET A 166 -2.20 -19.05 0.75
CA MET A 166 -2.12 -18.97 -0.71
C MET A 166 -3.41 -18.87 -1.51
N SER A 167 -4.58 -19.00 -0.89
CA SER A 167 -5.82 -19.08 -1.69
C SER A 167 -6.16 -17.78 -2.44
N LEU A 168 -5.77 -16.62 -1.92
CA LEU A 168 -6.04 -15.33 -2.56
C LEU A 168 -5.03 -14.97 -3.66
N ARG A 169 -3.80 -15.49 -3.59
CA ARG A 169 -2.77 -15.16 -4.58
C ARG A 169 -3.03 -15.76 -5.96
N PHE A 170 -3.75 -16.87 -6.05
CA PHE A 170 -4.11 -17.46 -7.35
C PHE A 170 -5.02 -16.57 -8.18
N TYR A 171 -5.82 -15.75 -7.52
CA TYR A 171 -6.79 -14.91 -8.21
C TYR A 171 -6.38 -13.44 -8.26
N SER A 172 -5.24 -13.11 -7.63
CA SER A 172 -4.74 -11.73 -7.61
C SER A 172 -3.21 -11.75 -7.72
N GLY A 173 -2.70 -11.51 -8.91
CA GLY A 173 -1.26 -11.52 -9.15
C GLY A 173 -0.91 -11.42 -10.62
N ALA A 174 0.38 -11.27 -10.87
CA ALA A 174 0.94 -11.22 -12.23
C ALA A 174 1.35 -12.61 -12.69
N TYR A 175 1.05 -12.93 -13.92
CA TYR A 175 1.36 -14.23 -14.55
C TYR A 175 2.02 -14.01 -15.89
N GLN A 176 3.11 -14.74 -16.14
CA GLN A 176 3.80 -14.71 -17.42
C GLN A 176 2.96 -15.41 -18.48
N ALA A 177 2.64 -14.72 -19.56
CA ALA A 177 2.02 -15.27 -20.75
C ALA A 177 3.08 -15.44 -21.85
N THR A 178 2.72 -16.09 -22.96
CA THR A 178 3.63 -16.29 -24.07
C THR A 178 4.05 -14.99 -24.75
N ASP A 179 3.18 -13.99 -24.69
CA ASP A 179 3.36 -12.72 -25.40
C ASP A 179 3.43 -11.50 -24.45
N GLY A 180 3.54 -11.74 -23.12
CA GLY A 180 3.60 -10.63 -22.18
C GLY A 180 3.29 -11.06 -20.74
N VAL A 181 2.76 -10.13 -19.98
CA VAL A 181 2.37 -10.36 -18.58
C VAL A 181 0.87 -10.08 -18.42
N ILE A 182 0.16 -10.98 -17.78
CA ILE A 182 -1.26 -10.80 -17.45
C ILE A 182 -1.38 -10.52 -15.95
N MET A 183 -2.14 -9.49 -15.59
CA MET A 183 -2.48 -9.21 -14.21
C MET A 183 -3.89 -9.69 -13.91
N LEU A 184 -4.02 -10.64 -12.99
CA LEU A 184 -5.34 -11.11 -12.53
C LEU A 184 -5.73 -10.34 -11.27
N GLY A 185 -7.02 -10.00 -11.15
CA GLY A 185 -7.57 -9.31 -9.99
C GLY A 185 -8.95 -9.84 -9.65
N ALA A 186 -9.06 -11.15 -9.47
CA ALA A 186 -10.35 -11.83 -9.20
C ALA A 186 -10.49 -12.06 -7.70
N LEU A 187 -11.20 -11.17 -7.02
CA LEU A 187 -11.35 -11.21 -5.56
C LEU A 187 -12.67 -11.84 -5.09
N THR A 188 -13.55 -12.23 -6.01
CA THR A 188 -14.85 -12.83 -5.66
C THR A 188 -15.03 -14.17 -6.36
N PRO A 189 -15.89 -15.06 -5.84
CA PRO A 189 -16.18 -16.34 -6.51
C PRO A 189 -16.64 -16.17 -7.97
N ASN A 190 -17.41 -15.16 -8.27
CA ASN A 190 -17.88 -14.87 -9.63
C ASN A 190 -16.72 -14.40 -10.54
N SER A 191 -15.83 -13.66 -10.01
CA SER A 191 -14.60 -13.28 -10.75
C SER A 191 -13.69 -14.47 -11.01
N UNK A 192 -13.61 -15.25 -10.18
CA UNK A 192 -12.87 -16.44 -10.36
C UNK A 192 -13.45 -17.32 -11.38
N UNK A 193 -14.53 -17.20 -11.47
CA UNK A 193 -15.19 -17.90 -12.48
C UNK A 193 -14.96 -17.34 -13.81
N UNK A 194 -14.74 -16.33 -13.77
CA UNK A 194 -14.41 -15.70 -14.95
C UNK A 194 -13.02 -15.98 -15.40
N UNK A 195 -12.38 -15.96 -14.64
CA UNK A 195 -11.05 -16.29 -14.88
C UNK A 195 -10.88 -17.71 -15.26
N ALA A 196 -11.56 -18.51 -14.64
CA ALA A 196 -11.50 -19.94 -14.97
C ALA A 196 -12.11 -20.29 -16.32
N ARG A 197 -13.04 -19.50 -16.75
CA ARG A 197 -13.66 -19.71 -18.08
C ARG A 197 -12.83 -19.11 -19.23
N SER A 198 -12.07 -18.09 -18.93
CA SER A 198 -11.26 -17.38 -19.93
C SER A 198 -9.89 -18.05 -20.14
N CYS A 199 -9.38 -18.75 -19.14
CA CYS A 199 -8.12 -19.49 -19.22
C CYS A 199 -8.41 -20.97 -19.31
N THR A 200 -7.82 -21.64 -20.28
CA THR A 200 -7.88 -23.10 -20.37
C THR A 200 -6.96 -23.67 -19.29
N ILE A 201 -7.53 -23.90 -18.12
CA ILE A 201 -6.77 -24.49 -17.01
C ILE A 201 -6.61 -25.99 -17.27
N PRO A 202 -5.39 -26.51 -17.28
CA PRO A 202 -5.17 -27.95 -17.50
C PRO A 202 -5.95 -28.80 -16.47
N ARG A 203 -6.44 -29.97 -16.92
CA ARG A 203 -7.31 -30.83 -16.14
C ARG A 203 -6.70 -31.30 -14.81
N TRP A 204 -5.37 -31.45 -14.75
CA TRP A 204 -4.64 -31.86 -13.55
C TRP A 204 -4.66 -30.78 -12.46
N TRP A 205 -4.90 -29.53 -12.82
CA TRP A 205 -4.95 -28.42 -11.86
C TRP A 205 -6.29 -28.39 -11.10
N ARG A 206 -7.31 -29.05 -11.64
CA ARG A 206 -8.65 -29.06 -11.02
C ARG A 206 -8.77 -30.02 -9.83
N THR A 207 -7.79 -30.94 -9.67
CA THR A 207 -7.89 -32.02 -8.69
C THR A 207 -6.89 -31.93 -7.53
N SER A 208 -5.94 -31.00 -7.60
CA SER A 208 -4.88 -30.89 -6.59
C SER A 208 -4.91 -29.52 -5.93
N ALA A 209 -5.45 -29.48 -4.72
CA ALA A 209 -5.48 -28.26 -3.91
C ALA A 209 -4.16 -28.01 -3.16
N ALA A 210 -3.09 -28.77 -3.48
CA ALA A 210 -1.97 -28.86 -2.54
C ALA A 210 -0.61 -28.32 -3.01
N THR A 211 -0.35 -28.04 -4.31
CA THR A 211 0.99 -27.56 -4.72
C THR A 211 0.93 -26.69 -5.98
N PRO A 212 1.47 -25.48 -5.96
CA PRO A 212 1.53 -24.68 -7.18
C PRO A 212 2.64 -25.19 -8.10
N PRO A 213 2.36 -25.32 -9.40
CA PRO A 213 3.43 -25.61 -10.37
C PRO A 213 4.30 -24.36 -10.58
N SER A 214 5.55 -24.57 -10.93
CA SER A 214 6.42 -23.52 -11.46
C SER A 214 5.71 -22.83 -12.63
N ALA A 215 5.84 -21.51 -12.73
CA ALA A 215 5.05 -20.65 -13.60
C ALA A 215 5.37 -20.83 -15.10
N THR A 216 4.94 -21.97 -15.69
CA THR A 216 5.11 -22.21 -17.13
C THR A 216 3.80 -22.67 -17.81
N GLY A 217 2.64 -22.29 -17.27
CA GLY A 217 1.36 -22.57 -17.93
C GLY A 217 1.05 -21.58 -19.04
N ARG A 218 0.97 -22.06 -20.27
CA ARG A 218 0.65 -21.22 -21.44
C ARG A 218 -0.85 -20.94 -21.52
N CYS A 219 -1.25 -19.65 -21.46
CA CYS A 219 -2.61 -19.23 -21.81
C CYS A 219 -2.69 -18.99 -23.32
N ARG A 220 -3.64 -19.63 -23.99
CA ARG A 220 -3.93 -19.37 -25.41
C ARG A 220 -5.02 -18.29 -25.49
N PRO A 221 -4.87 -17.27 -26.33
CA PRO A 221 -5.94 -16.32 -26.56
C PRO A 221 -7.14 -16.99 -27.25
N PRO A 222 -8.36 -16.55 -26.99
CA PRO A 222 -9.52 -17.07 -27.72
C PRO A 222 -9.41 -16.72 -29.20
N SER A 223 -9.65 -17.72 -30.07
CA SER A 223 -9.66 -17.51 -31.50
C SER A 223 -10.71 -16.48 -31.86
N SER A 224 -10.34 -15.47 -32.62
CA SER A 224 -11.27 -14.46 -33.15
C SER A 224 -12.38 -15.15 -33.96
N PRO A 225 -13.62 -14.73 -33.82
CA PRO A 225 -14.70 -15.31 -34.63
C PRO A 225 -14.44 -15.03 -36.11
N ARG A 226 -14.44 -16.09 -36.93
CA ARG A 226 -14.30 -15.98 -38.35
C ARG A 226 -15.41 -15.06 -38.88
N ARG A 227 -15.04 -13.96 -39.53
CA ARG A 227 -15.96 -13.15 -40.33
C ARG A 227 -16.53 -14.05 -41.44
N SER A 228 -17.81 -14.35 -41.38
CA SER A 228 -18.53 -14.95 -42.46
C SER A 228 -18.55 -13.95 -43.63
N SER A 229 -17.88 -14.27 -44.71
CA SER A 229 -17.99 -13.50 -45.95
C SER A 229 -19.40 -13.70 -46.51
N ARG A 230 -20.26 -12.69 -46.35
CA ARG A 230 -21.53 -12.63 -47.11
C ARG A 230 -21.15 -12.24 -48.55
N THR A 231 -21.21 -13.19 -49.42
CA THR A 231 -21.19 -12.93 -50.87
C THR A 231 -22.51 -12.23 -51.22
N SER A 232 -22.40 -10.97 -51.61
CA SER A 232 -23.56 -10.26 -52.22
C SER A 232 -23.69 -10.75 -53.67
N SER A 233 -24.69 -11.54 -53.96
CA SER A 233 -25.07 -11.82 -55.34
C SER A 233 -25.88 -10.64 -55.86
N SER A 234 -25.33 -9.92 -56.83
CA SER A 234 -26.06 -8.96 -57.64
C SER A 234 -27.01 -9.71 -58.61
N ARG A 235 -28.27 -9.41 -58.54
CA ARG A 235 -29.17 -9.67 -59.66
C ARG A 235 -29.79 -8.36 -60.08
N THR A 236 -29.60 -8.03 -61.34
CA THR A 236 -30.28 -7.16 -62.29
C THR A 236 -31.38 -6.28 -61.69
#